data_199cfc24256d9cce66259a5d174fdd4c
#
_entry.id   199cfc24256d9cce66259a5d174fdd4c
#
_cell.length_a   1.000
_cell.length_b   1.000
_cell.length_c   1.000
_cell.angle_alpha   90.00
_cell.angle_beta   90.00
_cell.angle_gamma   90.00
#
_symmetry.space_group_name_H-M   'P 1'
#
loop_
_entity.id
_entity.type
_entity.pdbx_description
1 polymer ?
#
loop_
_entity_poly.entity_id
_entity_poly.type
_entity_poly.pdbx_seq_one_letter_code
_entity_poly.pdbx_strand_id
1 'polypeptide(L)'
;PQSARLLGRPRPDSLVLLALAPLVGSLAGRLAAPLGAAISRCFERQADRVALELTEDPAVLIRVQQRLVRRARADLLQPRLVHAWYGSHPLPEARIRAAEAWAAGRSGPPDDVTT
;
A
#
# COMPACT_ATOMS: atom_id res chain seq x y z
N PRO A 1 18.90 -51.94 13.90
CA PRO A 1 18.08 -51.59 12.74
C PRO A 1 16.60 -51.32 13.08
N GLN A 2 16.27 -50.77 14.27
CA GLN A 2 14.89 -50.42 14.63
C GLN A 2 14.54 -48.96 14.34
N SER A 3 15.51 -48.11 14.00
CA SER A 3 15.32 -46.69 13.76
C SER A 3 14.67 -46.38 12.40
N ALA A 4 14.63 -47.33 11.47
CA ALA A 4 14.04 -47.12 10.13
C ALA A 4 12.50 -47.27 10.08
N ARG A 5 11.87 -47.71 11.18
CA ARG A 5 10.42 -47.92 11.25
C ARG A 5 9.64 -46.66 11.73
N LEU A 6 10.32 -45.62 12.20
CA LEU A 6 9.69 -44.39 12.69
C LEU A 6 9.39 -43.35 11.59
N LEU A 7 9.99 -43.53 10.42
CA LEU A 7 9.59 -42.75 9.24
C LEU A 7 8.51 -43.54 8.49
N GLY A 8 7.30 -43.48 9.01
CA GLY A 8 6.15 -44.03 8.32
C GLY A 8 6.11 -43.47 6.89
N ARG A 9 5.98 -44.40 5.89
CA ARG A 9 5.78 -43.96 4.50
C ARG A 9 4.65 -42.95 4.47
N PRO A 10 4.87 -41.72 3.95
CA PRO A 10 3.81 -40.74 3.85
C PRO A 10 2.64 -41.35 3.05
N ARG A 11 1.46 -41.28 3.61
CA ARG A 11 0.25 -41.72 2.90
C ARG A 11 0.13 -40.90 1.62
N PRO A 12 -0.32 -41.48 0.49
CA PRO A 12 -0.52 -40.70 -0.75
C PRO A 12 -1.38 -39.47 -0.54
N ASP A 13 -2.38 -39.54 0.34
CA ASP A 13 -3.22 -38.39 0.72
C ASP A 13 -2.43 -37.28 1.38
N SER A 14 -1.41 -37.59 2.20
CA SER A 14 -0.55 -36.60 2.85
C SER A 14 0.36 -35.88 1.86
N LEU A 15 0.83 -36.58 0.82
CA LEU A 15 1.63 -35.97 -0.26
C LEU A 15 0.78 -35.04 -1.13
N VAL A 16 -0.44 -35.42 -1.42
CA VAL A 16 -1.39 -34.58 -2.17
C VAL A 16 -1.70 -33.32 -1.37
N LEU A 17 -2.00 -33.43 -0.08
CA LEU A 17 -2.26 -32.27 0.79
C LEU A 17 -1.04 -31.36 0.89
N LEU A 18 0.17 -31.92 1.01
CA LEU A 18 1.41 -31.16 1.06
C LEU A 18 1.67 -30.38 -0.25
N ALA A 19 1.29 -30.94 -1.39
CA ALA A 19 1.40 -30.27 -2.69
C ALA A 19 0.30 -29.22 -2.91
N LEU A 20 -0.92 -29.48 -2.45
CA LEU A 20 -2.06 -28.55 -2.62
C LEU A 20 -2.05 -27.38 -1.65
N ALA A 21 -1.56 -27.56 -0.43
CA ALA A 21 -1.57 -26.52 0.59
C ALA A 21 -0.88 -25.19 0.13
N PRO A 22 0.34 -25.21 -0.45
CA PRO A 22 0.95 -23.98 -0.94
C PRO A 22 0.22 -23.40 -2.15
N LEU A 23 -0.40 -24.23 -2.99
CA LEU A 23 -1.18 -23.76 -4.12
C LEU A 23 -2.45 -23.01 -3.66
N VAL A 24 -3.20 -23.61 -2.74
CA VAL A 24 -4.38 -22.99 -2.15
C VAL A 24 -4.01 -21.71 -1.37
N GLY A 25 -2.93 -21.78 -0.57
CA GLY A 25 -2.42 -20.64 0.18
C GLY A 25 -2.00 -19.47 -0.73
N SER A 26 -1.32 -19.77 -1.83
CA SER A 26 -0.91 -18.74 -2.79
C SER A 26 -2.11 -18.11 -3.52
N LEU A 27 -3.11 -18.91 -3.86
CA LEU A 27 -4.35 -18.40 -4.48
C LEU A 27 -5.12 -17.51 -3.49
N ALA A 28 -5.29 -17.96 -2.25
CA ALA A 28 -5.93 -17.18 -1.21
C ALA A 28 -5.20 -15.85 -0.95
N GLY A 29 -3.86 -15.87 -0.89
CA GLY A 29 -3.03 -14.68 -0.75
C GLY A 29 -3.19 -13.70 -1.91
N ARG A 30 -3.27 -14.20 -3.15
CA ARG A 30 -3.52 -13.35 -4.33
C ARG A 30 -4.90 -12.70 -4.30
N LEU A 31 -5.92 -13.41 -3.84
CA LEU A 31 -7.27 -12.86 -3.69
C LEU A 31 -7.36 -11.85 -2.54
N ALA A 32 -6.58 -12.02 -1.48
CA ALA A 32 -6.51 -11.09 -0.36
C ALA A 32 -5.62 -9.86 -0.63
N ALA A 33 -4.73 -9.92 -1.62
CA ALA A 33 -3.77 -8.85 -1.93
C ALA A 33 -4.41 -7.45 -2.10
N PRO A 34 -5.53 -7.28 -2.84
CA PRO A 34 -6.15 -5.96 -3.01
C PRO A 34 -6.67 -5.36 -1.71
N LEU A 35 -7.13 -6.20 -0.77
CA LEU A 35 -7.56 -5.74 0.55
C LEU A 35 -6.37 -5.22 1.35
N GLY A 36 -5.29 -5.97 1.42
CA GLY A 36 -4.04 -5.53 2.08
C GLY A 36 -3.49 -4.23 1.48
N ALA A 37 -3.47 -4.14 0.15
CA ALA A 37 -3.07 -2.93 -0.56
C ALA A 37 -3.98 -1.74 -0.24
N ALA A 38 -5.30 -1.93 -0.16
CA ALA A 38 -6.24 -0.88 0.19
C ALA A 38 -6.03 -0.37 1.62
N ILE A 39 -5.82 -1.26 2.57
CA ILE A 39 -5.51 -0.92 3.97
C ILE A 39 -4.21 -0.13 4.05
N SER A 40 -3.14 -0.58 3.40
CA SER A 40 -1.86 0.13 3.37
C SER A 40 -2.01 1.55 2.82
N ARG A 41 -2.70 1.70 1.69
CA ARG A 41 -3.00 3.03 1.13
C ARG A 41 -3.82 3.92 2.07
N CYS A 42 -4.70 3.34 2.89
CA CYS A 42 -5.47 4.08 3.88
C CYS A 42 -4.55 4.65 4.98
N PHE A 43 -3.66 3.83 5.52
CA PHE A 43 -2.69 4.27 6.52
C PHE A 43 -1.76 5.36 6.00
N GLU A 44 -1.28 5.25 4.76
CA GLU A 44 -0.42 6.27 4.18
C GLU A 44 -1.14 7.60 3.98
N ARG A 45 -2.38 7.59 3.53
CA ARG A 45 -3.19 8.82 3.43
C ARG A 45 -3.40 9.47 4.80
N GLN A 46 -3.61 8.67 5.84
CA GLN A 46 -3.75 9.17 7.20
C GLN A 46 -2.42 9.75 7.70
N ALA A 47 -1.31 9.07 7.46
CA ALA A 47 0.02 9.57 7.82
C ALA A 47 0.37 10.88 7.11
N ASP A 48 0.04 11.00 5.82
CA ASP A 48 0.23 12.26 5.07
C ASP A 48 -0.61 13.40 5.66
N ARG A 49 -1.86 13.13 6.03
CA ARG A 49 -2.72 14.14 6.67
C ARG A 49 -2.12 14.60 8.00
N VAL A 50 -1.71 13.69 8.86
CA VAL A 50 -1.05 14.02 10.13
C VAL A 50 0.23 14.81 9.90
N ALA A 51 1.03 14.43 8.91
CA ALA A 51 2.24 15.16 8.55
C ALA A 51 1.95 16.60 8.11
N LEU A 52 0.90 16.81 7.30
CA LEU A 52 0.46 18.15 6.88
C LEU A 52 -0.05 18.99 8.07
N GLU A 53 -0.80 18.37 8.98
CA GLU A 53 -1.30 19.05 10.18
C GLU A 53 -0.17 19.46 11.14
N LEU A 54 0.87 18.61 11.27
CA LEU A 54 2.00 18.88 12.16
C LEU A 54 3.02 19.86 11.57
N THR A 55 3.27 19.78 10.26
CA THR A 55 4.31 20.59 9.62
C THR A 55 3.77 21.91 9.08
N GLU A 56 2.48 21.98 8.81
CA GLU A 56 1.79 23.10 8.14
C GLU A 56 2.46 23.52 6.81
N ASP A 57 3.34 22.68 6.27
CA ASP A 57 4.09 22.95 5.03
C ASP A 57 3.80 21.87 3.96
N PRO A 58 2.76 22.05 3.14
CA PRO A 58 2.41 21.15 2.05
C PRO A 58 3.52 21.08 0.99
N ALA A 59 4.32 22.13 0.83
CA ALA A 59 5.39 22.17 -0.16
C ALA A 59 6.52 21.17 0.17
N VAL A 60 6.74 20.86 1.44
CA VAL A 60 7.70 19.82 1.86
C VAL A 60 7.20 18.45 1.37
N LEU A 61 5.94 18.11 1.63
CA LEU A 61 5.37 16.82 1.19
C LEU A 61 5.43 16.68 -0.33
N ILE A 62 5.06 17.72 -1.07
CA ILE A 62 5.13 17.75 -2.54
C ILE A 62 6.57 17.52 -3.02
N ARG A 63 7.55 18.24 -2.48
CA ARG A 63 8.97 18.08 -2.84
C ARG A 63 9.48 16.66 -2.57
N VAL A 64 9.09 16.06 -1.44
CA VAL A 64 9.46 14.68 -1.09
C VAL A 64 8.89 13.71 -2.12
N GLN A 65 7.61 13.82 -2.47
CA GLN A 65 6.98 12.95 -3.48
C GLN A 65 7.65 13.10 -4.85
N GLN A 66 7.92 14.31 -5.29
CA GLN A 66 8.63 14.57 -6.54
C GLN A 66 10.06 13.97 -6.55
N ARG A 67 10.78 14.03 -5.42
CA ARG A 67 12.11 13.40 -5.30
C ARG A 67 12.01 11.88 -5.36
N LEU A 68 11.02 11.28 -4.71
CA LEU A 68 10.79 9.84 -4.74
C LEU A 68 10.50 9.35 -6.16
N VAL A 69 9.63 10.05 -6.89
CA VAL A 69 9.34 9.74 -8.30
C VAL A 69 10.61 9.78 -9.15
N ARG A 70 11.41 10.84 -9.00
CA ARG A 70 12.68 10.98 -9.75
C ARG A 70 13.70 9.89 -9.42
N ARG A 71 13.81 9.50 -8.15
CA ARG A 71 14.76 8.45 -7.70
C ARG A 71 14.34 7.06 -8.09
N ALA A 72 13.06 6.77 -7.97
CA ALA A 72 12.53 5.45 -8.25
C ALA A 72 12.60 5.11 -9.74
N ARG A 73 12.87 6.09 -10.66
CA ARG A 73 12.63 5.94 -12.10
C ARG A 73 11.29 5.22 -12.31
N ALA A 74 10.34 5.62 -11.46
CA ALA A 74 9.13 4.87 -11.27
C ALA A 74 8.44 4.70 -12.60
N ASP A 75 8.06 3.48 -12.87
CA ASP A 75 7.25 3.09 -14.00
C ASP A 75 5.87 3.75 -13.83
N LEU A 76 5.80 5.03 -14.24
CA LEU A 76 4.59 5.86 -14.16
C LEU A 76 3.47 5.30 -15.06
N LEU A 77 3.79 4.26 -15.85
CA LEU A 77 2.92 3.62 -16.81
C LEU A 77 2.25 2.36 -16.27
N GLN A 78 2.33 2.12 -14.95
CA GLN A 78 1.67 0.94 -14.39
C GLN A 78 0.15 1.02 -14.61
N PRO A 79 -0.47 0.01 -15.26
CA PRO A 79 -1.92 0.01 -15.48
C PRO A 79 -2.68 0.18 -14.17
N ARG A 80 -3.70 1.03 -14.16
CA ARG A 80 -4.49 1.35 -12.95
C ARG A 80 -5.02 0.11 -12.24
N LEU A 81 -5.39 -0.93 -13.00
CA LEU A 81 -5.87 -2.20 -12.45
C LEU A 81 -4.77 -2.96 -11.70
N VAL A 82 -3.54 -2.99 -12.26
CA VAL A 82 -2.38 -3.61 -11.60
C VAL A 82 -2.04 -2.86 -10.31
N HIS A 83 -2.06 -1.53 -10.36
CA HIS A 83 -1.85 -0.70 -9.17
C HIS A 83 -2.95 -0.89 -8.13
N ALA A 84 -4.21 -0.97 -8.52
CA ALA A 84 -5.32 -1.22 -7.59
C ALA A 84 -5.19 -2.57 -6.88
N TRP A 85 -4.66 -3.59 -7.59
CA TRP A 85 -4.51 -4.95 -7.06
C TRP A 85 -3.27 -5.12 -6.18
N TYR A 86 -2.12 -4.63 -6.64
CA TYR A 86 -0.82 -4.87 -6.01
C TYR A 86 -0.17 -3.62 -5.42
N GLY A 87 -0.63 -2.42 -5.79
CA GLY A 87 -0.04 -1.16 -5.33
C GLY A 87 -0.34 -0.93 -3.85
N SER A 88 0.63 -1.22 -2.99
CA SER A 88 0.53 -0.99 -1.54
C SER A 88 0.60 0.49 -1.16
N HIS A 89 1.11 1.36 -2.05
CA HIS A 89 1.25 2.79 -1.82
C HIS A 89 0.29 3.60 -2.69
N PRO A 90 -0.25 4.75 -2.22
CA PRO A 90 -0.97 5.67 -3.06
C PRO A 90 -0.05 6.21 -4.17
N LEU A 91 -0.62 6.49 -5.34
CA LEU A 91 0.14 7.13 -6.42
C LEU A 91 0.69 8.49 -5.94
N PRO A 92 1.97 8.81 -6.26
CA PRO A 92 2.57 10.10 -5.88
C PRO A 92 1.73 11.31 -6.30
N GLU A 93 1.12 11.24 -7.49
CA GLU A 93 0.21 12.29 -7.97
C GLU A 93 -1.04 12.48 -7.08
N ALA A 94 -1.59 11.39 -6.54
CA ALA A 94 -2.73 11.47 -5.62
C ALA A 94 -2.32 12.13 -4.30
N ARG A 95 -1.11 11.85 -3.82
CA ARG A 95 -0.56 12.46 -2.60
C ARG A 95 -0.25 13.94 -2.79
N ILE A 96 0.31 14.33 -3.95
CA ILE A 96 0.55 15.74 -4.31
C ILE A 96 -0.78 16.48 -4.36
N ARG A 97 -1.78 15.96 -5.09
CA ARG A 97 -3.11 16.60 -5.15
C ARG A 97 -3.78 16.74 -3.78
N ALA A 98 -3.59 15.75 -2.89
CA ALA A 98 -4.12 15.83 -1.53
C ALA A 98 -3.44 16.96 -0.72
N ALA A 99 -2.13 17.16 -0.89
CA ALA A 99 -1.40 18.24 -0.24
C ALA A 99 -1.81 19.63 -0.80
N GLU A 100 -2.01 19.74 -2.10
CA GLU A 100 -2.50 20.97 -2.75
C GLU A 100 -3.93 21.33 -2.31
N ALA A 101 -4.81 20.32 -2.23
CA ALA A 101 -6.18 20.52 -1.74
C ALA A 101 -6.21 20.93 -0.26
N TRP A 102 -5.33 20.36 0.55
CA TRP A 102 -5.19 20.75 1.96
C TRP A 102 -4.74 22.21 2.08
N ALA A 103 -3.75 22.64 1.27
CA ALA A 103 -3.28 24.02 1.23
C ALA A 103 -4.41 25.00 0.82
N ALA A 104 -5.16 24.65 -0.23
CA ALA A 104 -6.28 25.47 -0.71
C ALA A 104 -7.40 25.61 0.34
N GLY A 105 -7.68 24.54 1.11
CA GLY A 105 -8.68 24.58 2.17
C GLY A 105 -8.29 25.49 3.36
N ARG A 106 -6.99 25.69 3.58
CA ARG A 106 -6.48 26.64 4.61
C ARG A 106 -6.34 28.07 4.11
N SER A 107 -6.32 28.26 2.80
CA SER A 107 -6.27 29.58 2.15
C SER A 107 -7.66 30.15 1.89
N GLY A 108 -8.70 29.60 2.52
CA GLY A 108 -10.05 30.18 2.51
C GLY A 108 -10.04 31.63 2.97
N PRO A 109 -11.03 32.46 2.58
CA PRO A 109 -11.04 33.87 2.91
C PRO A 109 -10.85 34.07 4.42
N PRO A 110 -10.07 35.06 4.85
CA PRO A 110 -9.96 35.38 6.27
C PRO A 110 -11.37 35.60 6.79
N ASP A 111 -11.70 34.90 7.89
CA ASP A 111 -12.95 35.12 8.60
C ASP A 111 -13.05 36.63 8.80
N ASP A 112 -13.99 37.22 8.12
CA ASP A 112 -14.31 38.65 8.27
C ASP A 112 -14.85 38.81 9.70
N VAL A 113 -13.93 39.10 10.61
CA VAL A 113 -14.25 39.45 11.99
C VAL A 113 -14.84 40.85 11.89
N THR A 114 -16.08 40.90 11.42
CA THR A 114 -16.88 42.13 11.56
C THR A 114 -17.32 42.20 13.01
N THR A 115 -16.71 43.12 13.68
CA THR A 115 -17.02 43.74 14.96
C THR A 115 -18.52 43.81 15.24
#